data_106b5a8020ee43a70d6dd2d6fd0d3317
#
_entry.id   106b5a8020ee43a70d6dd2d6fd0d3317
#
_cell.length_a   1.000
_cell.length_b   1.000
_cell.length_c   1.000
_cell.angle_alpha   90.00
_cell.angle_beta   90.00
_cell.angle_gamma   90.00
#
_symmetry.space_group_name_H-M   'P 1'
#
loop_
_entity.id
_entity.type
_entity.pdbx_description
1 polymer ?
#
loop_
_entity_poly.entity_id
_entity_poly.type
_entity_poly.pdbx_seq_one_letter_code
_entity_poly.pdbx_strand_id
1 'polypeptide(L)' 'MKEYKKKPWTDDERQYVRNNYGFLNMEELLEGLPGRTENSVRKQVSYLRKRGWAFNKGRY' A
#
# COMPACT_ATOMS: atom_id res chain seq x y z
N MET A 1 -8.38 10.39 -22.99
CA MET A 1 -8.27 9.97 -22.26
C MET A 1 -7.39 9.70 -21.74
N LYS A 2 -7.07 9.57 -21.19
CA LYS A 2 -6.20 9.39 -20.70
C LYS A 2 -5.73 8.19 -20.66
N GLU A 3 -4.75 7.98 -20.90
CA GLU A 3 -4.23 6.92 -20.77
C GLU A 3 -3.83 6.63 -19.51
N TYR A 4 -4.20 5.75 -18.77
CA TYR A 4 -3.85 5.46 -17.46
C TYR A 4 -2.91 4.33 -17.51
N LYS A 5 -1.63 4.61 -17.24
CA LYS A 5 -0.73 3.61 -17.17
C LYS A 5 -0.61 3.09 -15.83
N LYS A 6 -0.92 1.87 -15.50
CA LYS A 6 -0.77 1.33 -14.20
C LYS A 6 0.64 1.05 -13.96
N LYS A 7 1.21 1.58 -12.91
CA LYS A 7 2.55 1.30 -12.51
C LYS A 7 2.56 0.12 -11.62
N PRO A 8 3.37 -0.90 -11.85
CA PRO A 8 3.43 -2.04 -10.94
C PRO A 8 4.00 -1.62 -9.62
N TRP A 9 3.61 -2.30 -8.59
CA TRP A 9 4.17 -2.01 -7.27
C TRP A 9 5.56 -2.60 -7.18
N THR A 10 6.47 -1.84 -6.63
CA THR A 10 7.83 -2.32 -6.47
C THR A 10 7.96 -2.98 -5.11
N ASP A 11 9.03 -3.71 -4.91
CA ASP A 11 9.27 -4.34 -3.62
C ASP A 11 9.41 -3.29 -2.54
N ASP A 12 10.06 -2.17 -2.83
CA ASP A 12 10.22 -1.11 -1.85
C ASP A 12 8.86 -0.59 -1.41
N GLU A 13 7.96 -0.42 -2.33
CA GLU A 13 6.63 0.06 -2.00
C GLU A 13 5.87 -0.95 -1.16
N ARG A 14 5.98 -2.21 -1.52
CA ARG A 14 5.29 -3.24 -0.76
C ARG A 14 5.83 -3.33 0.66
N GLN A 15 7.14 -3.24 0.81
CA GLN A 15 7.75 -3.28 2.13
C GLN A 15 7.36 -2.06 2.95
N TYR A 16 7.31 -0.91 2.30
CA TYR A 16 6.92 0.31 3.00
C TYR A 16 5.50 0.16 3.56
N VAL A 17 4.59 -0.33 2.75
CA VAL A 17 3.22 -0.52 3.19
C VAL A 17 3.18 -1.54 4.32
N ARG A 18 3.89 -2.64 4.15
CA ARG A 18 3.88 -3.67 5.16
C ARG A 18 4.39 -3.17 6.50
N ASN A 19 5.45 -2.38 6.46
CA ASN A 19 6.07 -1.92 7.70
C ASN A 19 5.28 -0.80 8.37
N ASN A 20 4.51 -0.06 7.62
CA ASN A 20 3.84 1.11 8.14
C ASN A 20 2.33 1.03 8.21
N TYR A 21 1.75 0.05 7.55
CA TYR A 21 0.31 -0.08 7.55
C TYR A 21 -0.11 -0.39 8.96
N GLY A 22 -0.97 0.19 9.55
CA GLY A 22 -1.35 -0.06 10.91
C GLY A 22 -0.72 0.90 11.89
N PHE A 23 0.35 1.57 11.46
CA PHE A 23 0.97 2.55 12.33
C PHE A 23 0.70 3.95 11.83
N LEU A 24 0.66 4.13 10.54
CA LEU A 24 0.40 5.43 9.95
C LEU A 24 -1.04 5.47 9.47
N ASN A 25 -1.66 6.63 9.52
CA ASN A 25 -2.99 6.70 8.94
C ASN A 25 -2.81 6.76 7.43
N MET A 26 -3.90 6.68 6.70
CA MET A 26 -3.82 6.58 5.25
C MET A 26 -3.16 7.80 4.62
N GLU A 27 -3.45 8.95 5.14
CA GLU A 27 -2.84 10.15 4.63
C GLU A 27 -1.34 10.12 4.75
N GLU A 28 -0.85 9.76 5.91
CA GLU A 28 0.58 9.68 6.14
C GLU A 28 1.22 8.61 5.28
N LEU A 29 0.53 7.50 5.16
CA LEU A 29 1.05 6.40 4.37
C LEU A 29 1.20 6.83 2.92
N LEU A 30 0.23 7.55 2.41
CA LEU A 30 0.26 7.98 1.02
C LEU A 30 1.34 9.00 0.74
N GLU A 31 1.77 9.70 1.76
CA GLU A 31 2.84 10.66 1.58
C GLU A 31 4.12 9.97 1.13
N GLY A 32 4.31 8.75 1.56
CA GLY A 32 5.48 8.00 1.16
C GLY A 32 5.27 7.18 -0.09
N LEU A 33 4.11 7.31 -0.72
CA LEU A 33 3.80 6.55 -1.92
C LEU A 33 3.29 7.50 -3.00
N PRO A 34 4.16 8.30 -3.55
CA PRO A 34 3.72 9.26 -4.56
C PRO A 34 3.11 8.55 -5.75
N GLY A 35 2.02 9.05 -6.22
CA GLY A 35 1.34 8.45 -7.35
C GLY A 35 0.39 7.34 -6.99
N ARG A 36 0.25 7.03 -5.72
CA ARG A 36 -0.71 6.01 -5.30
C ARG A 36 -1.89 6.66 -4.64
N THR A 37 -3.02 6.00 -4.70
CA THR A 37 -4.22 6.50 -4.06
C THR A 37 -4.61 5.55 -2.94
N GLU A 38 -5.55 5.98 -2.14
CA GLU A 38 -6.02 5.16 -1.05
C GLU A 38 -6.59 3.84 -1.56
N ASN A 39 -7.36 3.90 -2.62
CA ASN A 39 -7.92 2.68 -3.19
C ASN A 39 -6.83 1.74 -3.67
N SER A 40 -5.80 2.30 -4.26
CA SER A 40 -4.70 1.52 -4.76
C SER A 40 -4.01 0.78 -3.63
N VAL A 41 -3.78 1.48 -2.52
CA VAL A 41 -3.13 0.89 -1.36
C VAL A 41 -4.00 -0.22 -0.77
N ARG A 42 -5.28 0.04 -0.63
CA ARG A 42 -6.18 -0.96 -0.07
C ARG A 42 -6.23 -2.22 -0.90
N LYS A 43 -6.27 -2.05 -2.21
CA LYS A 43 -6.29 -3.20 -3.08
C LYS A 43 -5.00 -3.98 -2.98
N GLN A 44 -3.89 -3.28 -2.88
CA GLN A 44 -2.60 -3.95 -2.78
C GLN A 44 -2.47 -4.72 -1.47
N VAL A 45 -2.93 -4.12 -0.38
CA VAL A 45 -2.90 -4.80 0.91
C VAL A 45 -3.72 -6.09 0.86
N SER A 46 -4.90 -5.99 0.28
CA SER A 46 -5.76 -7.15 0.17
C SER A 46 -5.10 -8.25 -0.67
N TYR A 47 -4.50 -7.84 -1.77
CA TYR A 47 -3.84 -8.78 -2.66
C TYR A 47 -2.67 -9.46 -1.95
N LEU A 48 -1.87 -8.70 -1.24
CA LEU A 48 -0.71 -9.25 -0.55
C LEU A 48 -1.13 -10.19 0.58
N ARG A 49 -2.19 -9.86 1.27
CA ARG A 49 -2.67 -10.72 2.33
C ARG A 49 -3.07 -12.07 1.78
N LYS A 50 -3.66 -12.07 0.62
CA LYS A 50 -4.03 -13.33 0.01
C LYS A 50 -2.82 -14.14 -0.38
N ARG A 51 -1.71 -13.47 -0.59
CA ARG A 51 -0.50 -14.18 -0.94
C ARG A 51 0.33 -14.56 0.28
N GLY A 52 -0.19 -14.33 1.46
CA GLY A 52 0.49 -14.75 2.67
C GLY A 52 1.27 -13.69 3.39
N TRP A 53 1.22 -12.46 2.93
CA TRP A 53 1.94 -11.40 3.62
C TRP A 53 1.22 -11.05 4.91
N ALA A 54 1.99 -10.85 5.95
CA ALA A 54 1.43 -10.46 7.23
C ALA A 54 1.61 -8.97 7.38
N PHE A 55 0.53 -8.27 7.70
CA PHE A 55 0.63 -6.85 7.91
C PHE A 55 0.49 -6.53 9.37
N ASN A 56 1.30 -5.58 9.84
CA ASN A 56 1.21 -5.15 11.19
C ASN A 56 -0.11 -4.54 11.41
N LYS A 57 -0.77 -4.91 12.47
CA LYS A 57 -2.01 -4.33 12.80
C LYS A 57 -1.87 -3.21 13.73
N GLY A 58 -0.71 -2.82 14.02
CA GLY A 58 -0.51 -1.70 14.86
C GLY A 58 -1.08 -1.92 16.21
N ARG A 59 -2.06 -1.25 16.57
CA ARG A 59 -2.60 -1.36 17.78
C ARG A 59 -3.75 -2.19 17.78
N TYR A 60 -4.01 -2.86 16.83
CA TYR A 60 -5.16 -3.70 16.99
C TYR A 60 -4.82 -4.95 17.61
#